data_1c5691419eed6e5e58d3e2934d22afb8
#
_entry.id   1c5691419eed6e5e58d3e2934d22afb8
#
_cell.length_a   1.000
_cell.length_b   1.000
_cell.length_c   1.000
_cell.angle_alpha   90.00
_cell.angle_beta   90.00
_cell.angle_gamma   90.00
#
_symmetry.space_group_name_H-M   'P 1'
#
loop_
_entity.id
_entity.type
_entity.pdbx_description
1 polymer ?
#
loop_
_entity_poly.entity_id
_entity_poly.type
_entity_poly.pdbx_seq_one_letter_code
_entity_poly.pdbx_strand_id
1 'polypeptide(L)'
;MRGNHRSLAILAAATSAALAACVSGFTTVAPEPPQQYSRLGKATGSACGSLGILATAYYFVPMGFHGRIKNAYDNAVASVPGATALVDVTIQEDWNWWFIGTARCVTISGEAIK
;
A
#
# COMPACT_ATOMS: atom_id res chain seq x y z
N MET A 1 -16.43 39.69 -24.93
CA MET A 1 -16.22 39.40 -23.49
C MET A 1 -16.93 38.15 -22.94
N ARG A 2 -17.63 37.37 -23.75
CA ARG A 2 -18.30 36.12 -23.30
C ARG A 2 -17.41 34.86 -23.27
N GLY A 3 -16.16 34.94 -23.71
CA GLY A 3 -15.28 33.76 -23.77
C GLY A 3 -14.58 33.37 -22.47
N ASN A 4 -14.30 34.29 -21.56
CA ASN A 4 -13.50 34.07 -20.37
C ASN A 4 -14.21 33.26 -19.29
N HIS A 5 -15.53 33.37 -19.17
CA HIS A 5 -16.26 32.64 -18.11
C HIS A 5 -16.34 31.13 -18.34
N ARG A 6 -16.39 30.70 -19.61
CA ARG A 6 -16.39 29.27 -19.96
C ARG A 6 -15.03 28.64 -19.69
N SER A 7 -13.94 29.33 -20.01
CA SER A 7 -12.57 28.85 -19.76
C SER A 7 -12.27 28.78 -18.25
N LEU A 8 -12.74 29.76 -17.47
CA LEU A 8 -12.59 29.74 -15.99
C LEU A 8 -13.39 28.59 -15.34
N ALA A 9 -14.60 28.34 -15.84
CA ALA A 9 -15.42 27.24 -15.33
C ALA A 9 -14.81 25.85 -15.62
N ILE A 10 -14.21 25.68 -16.77
CA ILE A 10 -13.52 24.42 -17.15
C ILE A 10 -12.26 24.25 -16.31
N LEU A 11 -11.48 25.31 -16.07
CA LEU A 11 -10.30 25.24 -15.20
C LEU A 11 -10.69 24.91 -13.74
N ALA A 12 -11.75 25.51 -13.22
CA ALA A 12 -12.23 25.25 -11.87
C ALA A 12 -12.76 23.82 -11.71
N ALA A 13 -13.42 23.27 -12.71
CA ALA A 13 -13.89 21.89 -12.71
C ALA A 13 -12.73 20.89 -12.80
N ALA A 14 -11.69 21.20 -13.59
CA ALA A 14 -10.50 20.36 -13.70
C ALA A 14 -9.68 20.32 -12.41
N THR A 15 -9.55 21.45 -11.69
CA THR A 15 -8.86 21.51 -10.39
C THR A 15 -9.62 20.78 -9.31
N SER A 16 -10.96 20.86 -9.27
CA SER A 16 -11.77 20.11 -8.28
C SER A 16 -11.71 18.58 -8.52
N ALA A 17 -11.65 18.13 -9.76
CA ALA A 17 -11.51 16.71 -10.08
C ALA A 17 -10.12 16.16 -9.68
N ALA A 18 -9.07 16.99 -9.80
CA ALA A 18 -7.72 16.59 -9.38
C ALA A 18 -7.57 16.46 -7.87
N LEU A 19 -8.30 17.26 -7.08
CA LEU A 19 -8.30 17.18 -5.62
C LEU A 19 -9.08 15.97 -5.07
N ALA A 20 -10.03 15.42 -5.83
CA ALA A 20 -10.77 14.23 -5.44
C ALA A 20 -9.98 12.92 -5.59
N ALA A 21 -8.83 12.95 -6.26
CA ALA A 21 -7.99 11.77 -6.50
C ALA A 21 -7.16 11.30 -5.29
N CYS A 22 -7.17 12.04 -4.17
CA CYS A 22 -6.46 11.68 -2.94
C CYS A 22 -7.36 10.94 -1.94
N VAL A 23 -8.22 10.04 -2.38
CA VAL A 23 -8.98 9.17 -1.49
C VAL A 23 -8.11 8.00 -1.09
N SER A 24 -7.53 8.06 0.11
CA SER A 24 -6.92 6.90 0.75
C SER A 24 -8.04 6.01 1.31
N GLY A 25 -8.24 4.85 0.71
CA GLY A 25 -9.11 3.83 1.26
C GLY A 25 -8.51 3.19 2.52
N PHE A 26 -9.34 2.67 3.41
CA PHE A 26 -8.87 1.86 4.52
C PHE A 26 -8.30 0.55 3.99
N THR A 27 -7.09 0.20 4.43
CA THR A 27 -6.49 -1.11 4.15
C THR A 27 -6.61 -1.96 5.40
N THR A 28 -7.37 -3.04 5.32
CA THR A 28 -7.36 -4.06 6.38
C THR A 28 -6.06 -4.84 6.27
N VAL A 29 -5.21 -4.72 7.27
CA VAL A 29 -3.88 -5.33 7.24
C VAL A 29 -3.93 -6.79 7.66
N ALA A 30 -4.76 -7.11 8.63
CA ALA A 30 -4.94 -8.47 9.10
C ALA A 30 -6.43 -8.75 9.34
N PRO A 31 -6.91 -9.95 9.01
CA PRO A 31 -8.25 -10.36 9.39
C PRO A 31 -8.36 -10.49 10.92
N GLU A 32 -9.56 -10.31 11.43
CA GLU A 32 -9.84 -10.59 12.84
C GLU A 32 -9.55 -12.06 13.15
N PRO A 33 -8.75 -12.36 14.18
CA PRO A 33 -8.42 -13.75 14.50
C PRO A 33 -9.67 -14.51 14.96
N PRO A 34 -9.76 -15.81 14.62
CA PRO A 34 -10.84 -16.64 15.12
C PRO A 34 -10.76 -16.75 16.65
N GLN A 35 -11.89 -17.03 17.30
CA GLN A 35 -11.96 -17.13 18.77
C GLN A 35 -11.07 -18.25 19.34
N GLN A 36 -10.78 -19.27 18.56
CA GLN A 36 -9.88 -20.37 18.91
C GLN A 36 -8.86 -20.55 17.79
N TYR A 37 -7.59 -20.52 18.13
CA TYR A 37 -6.49 -20.71 17.19
C TYR A 37 -5.28 -21.33 17.88
N SER A 38 -4.44 -21.98 17.09
CA SER A 38 -3.15 -22.52 17.53
C SER A 38 -2.03 -21.62 17.00
N ARG A 39 -1.08 -21.28 17.86
CA ARG A 39 0.11 -20.53 17.48
C ARG A 39 1.14 -21.45 16.85
N LEU A 40 1.64 -21.09 15.69
CA LEU A 40 2.60 -21.89 14.93
C LEU A 40 4.04 -21.36 15.04
N GLY A 41 4.22 -20.09 15.35
CA GLY A 41 5.52 -19.46 15.50
C GLY A 41 5.62 -18.12 14.79
N LYS A 42 6.80 -17.53 14.84
CA LYS A 42 7.06 -16.21 14.22
C LYS A 42 7.01 -16.30 12.70
N ALA A 43 6.36 -15.33 12.09
CA ALA A 43 6.26 -15.16 10.66
C ALA A 43 6.71 -13.75 10.27
N THR A 44 7.40 -13.65 9.14
CA THR A 44 7.85 -12.36 8.59
C THR A 44 7.74 -12.42 7.07
N GLY A 45 7.23 -11.36 6.50
CA GLY A 45 7.15 -11.19 5.06
C GLY A 45 7.38 -9.74 4.67
N SER A 46 7.94 -9.52 3.51
CA SER A 46 8.19 -8.18 2.99
C SER A 46 7.74 -8.06 1.54
N ALA A 47 7.40 -6.85 1.16
CA ALA A 47 7.12 -6.48 -0.22
C ALA A 47 7.51 -5.04 -0.46
N CYS A 48 8.03 -4.76 -1.64
CA CYS A 48 8.49 -3.44 -2.05
C CYS A 48 7.68 -2.93 -3.23
N GLY A 49 7.55 -1.62 -3.29
CA GLY A 49 7.07 -0.89 -4.46
C GLY A 49 8.03 0.25 -4.77
N SER A 50 8.07 0.67 -6.01
CA SER A 50 8.92 1.78 -6.43
C SER A 50 8.15 2.84 -7.18
N LEU A 51 8.58 4.08 -7.02
CA LEU A 51 8.10 5.24 -7.75
C LEU A 51 9.31 5.89 -8.44
N GLY A 52 9.38 5.82 -9.76
CA GLY A 52 10.39 6.53 -10.54
C GLY A 52 10.05 8.01 -10.73
N ILE A 53 11.04 8.81 -11.14
CA ILE A 53 10.83 10.25 -11.44
C ILE A 53 9.70 10.46 -12.46
N LEU A 54 9.64 9.64 -13.48
CA LEU A 54 8.56 9.69 -14.48
C LEU A 54 7.21 9.27 -13.85
N ALA A 55 7.20 8.29 -12.96
CA ALA A 55 6.00 7.89 -12.23
C ALA A 55 5.60 8.91 -11.15
N THR A 56 6.55 9.68 -10.62
CA THR A 56 6.28 10.78 -9.69
C THR A 56 5.64 11.97 -10.41
N ALA A 57 6.07 12.25 -11.63
CA ALA A 57 5.49 13.30 -12.46
C ALA A 57 4.11 12.91 -13.04
N TYR A 58 3.92 11.62 -13.28
CA TYR A 58 2.70 11.06 -13.84
C TYR A 58 2.18 9.96 -12.90
N TYR A 59 1.57 10.26 -11.83
CA TYR A 59 0.98 9.36 -10.82
C TYR A 59 0.25 8.09 -11.34
N PHE A 60 0.38 7.80 -12.62
CA PHE A 60 -0.41 6.79 -13.32
C PHE A 60 0.20 5.38 -13.35
N VAL A 61 1.47 5.22 -13.00
CA VAL A 61 2.14 3.91 -13.06
C VAL A 61 2.89 3.61 -11.76
N PRO A 62 2.15 3.30 -10.68
CA PRO A 62 2.80 2.79 -9.47
C PRO A 62 3.26 1.35 -9.72
N MET A 63 4.56 1.13 -9.71
CA MET A 63 5.13 -0.21 -9.85
C MET A 63 5.01 -0.98 -8.53
N GLY A 64 3.89 -1.66 -8.34
CA GLY A 64 3.63 -2.47 -7.15
C GLY A 64 3.37 -1.68 -5.85
N PHE A 65 3.18 -0.36 -5.95
CA PHE A 65 3.11 0.50 -4.77
C PHE A 65 1.84 0.27 -3.91
N HIS A 66 0.71 0.02 -4.55
CA HIS A 66 -0.57 -0.13 -3.84
C HIS A 66 -0.78 -1.49 -3.19
N GLY A 67 -0.20 -2.54 -3.74
CA GLY A 67 -0.37 -3.90 -3.24
C GLY A 67 0.67 -4.35 -2.20
N ARG A 68 1.65 -3.51 -1.84
CA ARG A 68 2.81 -3.92 -1.04
C ARG A 68 2.43 -4.44 0.36
N ILE A 69 1.47 -3.81 1.03
CA ILE A 69 1.04 -4.23 2.38
C ILE A 69 0.39 -5.61 2.32
N LYS A 70 -0.54 -5.80 1.38
CA LYS A 70 -1.17 -7.10 1.18
C LYS A 70 -0.16 -8.17 0.80
N ASN A 71 0.74 -7.87 -0.12
CA ASN A 71 1.77 -8.81 -0.55
C ASN A 71 2.74 -9.16 0.59
N ALA A 72 3.12 -8.18 1.43
CA ALA A 72 3.95 -8.44 2.61
C ALA A 72 3.23 -9.34 3.62
N TYR A 73 1.95 -9.12 3.84
CA TYR A 73 1.14 -9.97 4.71
C TYR A 73 1.01 -11.40 4.17
N ASP A 74 0.68 -11.54 2.90
CA ASP A 74 0.55 -12.85 2.25
C ASP A 74 1.90 -13.62 2.29
N ASN A 75 3.02 -12.92 2.06
CA ASN A 75 4.35 -13.49 2.17
C ASN A 75 4.69 -13.92 3.60
N ALA A 76 4.27 -13.14 4.61
CA ALA A 76 4.47 -13.49 6.00
C ALA A 76 3.66 -14.74 6.39
N VAL A 77 2.40 -14.84 6.00
CA VAL A 77 1.58 -16.03 6.21
C VAL A 77 2.20 -17.25 5.51
N ALA A 78 2.64 -17.09 4.28
CA ALA A 78 3.25 -18.16 3.50
C ALA A 78 4.61 -18.62 4.03
N SER A 79 5.28 -17.81 4.87
CA SER A 79 6.57 -18.16 5.46
C SER A 79 6.47 -19.29 6.50
N VAL A 80 5.27 -19.54 7.03
CA VAL A 80 5.03 -20.62 7.99
C VAL A 80 4.05 -21.62 7.40
N PRO A 81 4.46 -22.88 7.17
CA PRO A 81 3.58 -23.90 6.61
C PRO A 81 2.34 -24.15 7.47
N GLY A 82 1.17 -24.16 6.84
CA GLY A 82 -0.10 -24.40 7.51
C GLY A 82 -0.72 -23.18 8.20
N ALA A 83 -0.06 -22.03 8.17
CA ALA A 83 -0.62 -20.79 8.72
C ALA A 83 -1.80 -20.27 7.86
N THR A 84 -2.81 -19.74 8.54
CA THR A 84 -3.99 -19.15 7.90
C THR A 84 -4.07 -17.65 8.12
N ALA A 85 -3.49 -17.14 9.20
CA ALA A 85 -3.47 -15.73 9.54
C ALA A 85 -2.29 -15.39 10.47
N LEU A 86 -2.15 -14.11 10.78
CA LEU A 86 -1.18 -13.58 11.75
C LEU A 86 -1.91 -12.87 12.89
N VAL A 87 -1.34 -12.98 14.09
CA VAL A 87 -1.69 -12.16 15.26
C VAL A 87 -0.46 -11.39 15.73
N ASP A 88 -0.66 -10.40 16.60
CA ASP A 88 0.41 -9.52 17.12
C ASP A 88 1.23 -8.89 15.99
N VAL A 89 0.55 -8.37 14.98
CA VAL A 89 1.16 -7.88 13.75
C VAL A 89 1.89 -6.55 13.97
N THR A 90 3.15 -6.52 13.58
CA THR A 90 3.97 -5.30 13.52
C THR A 90 4.28 -4.97 12.06
N ILE A 91 4.13 -3.72 11.70
CA ILE A 91 4.42 -3.21 10.35
C ILE A 91 5.59 -2.24 10.45
N GLN A 92 6.62 -2.51 9.66
CA GLN A 92 7.75 -1.63 9.48
C GLN A 92 7.80 -1.17 8.03
N GLU A 93 8.01 0.12 7.82
CA GLU A 93 8.13 0.70 6.49
C GLU A 93 9.49 1.37 6.35
N ASP A 94 10.23 0.96 5.31
CA ASP A 94 11.55 1.47 5.00
C ASP A 94 11.51 2.25 3.68
N TRP A 95 12.15 3.40 3.69
CA TRP A 95 12.25 4.29 2.54
C TRP A 95 13.67 4.32 2.02
N ASN A 96 13.83 4.09 0.73
CA ASN A 96 15.11 4.21 0.06
C ASN A 96 14.99 5.17 -1.13
N TRP A 97 15.81 6.18 -1.14
CA TRP A 97 16.01 7.03 -2.28
C TRP A 97 17.07 6.43 -3.19
N TRP A 98 16.75 6.32 -4.45
CA TRP A 98 17.70 5.95 -5.46
C TRP A 98 17.67 6.99 -6.58
N PHE A 99 18.69 7.01 -7.44
CA PHE A 99 19.01 8.11 -8.35
C PHE A 99 17.83 8.64 -9.19
N ILE A 100 16.89 7.80 -9.58
CA ILE A 100 15.74 8.14 -10.42
C ILE A 100 14.38 7.91 -9.75
N GLY A 101 14.33 7.68 -8.45
CA GLY A 101 13.08 7.47 -7.74
C GLY A 101 13.21 7.10 -6.29
N THR A 102 12.11 6.66 -5.72
CA THR A 102 12.00 6.15 -4.35
C THR A 102 11.51 4.72 -4.36
N ALA A 103 12.10 3.87 -3.53
CA ALA A 103 11.56 2.57 -3.19
C ALA A 103 11.02 2.59 -1.75
N ARG A 104 9.87 2.00 -1.55
CA ARG A 104 9.27 1.78 -0.24
C ARG A 104 9.05 0.29 -0.04
N CYS A 105 9.67 -0.24 0.99
CA CYS A 105 9.49 -1.61 1.41
C CYS A 105 8.67 -1.67 2.69
N VAL A 106 7.75 -2.60 2.75
CA VAL A 106 6.97 -2.89 3.96
C VAL A 106 7.35 -4.28 4.41
N THR A 107 7.72 -4.39 5.68
CA THR A 107 7.95 -5.66 6.35
C THR A 107 6.86 -5.88 7.39
N ILE A 108 6.17 -7.00 7.31
CA ILE A 108 5.17 -7.41 8.27
C ILE A 108 5.71 -8.60 9.05
N SER A 109 5.68 -8.46 10.37
CA SER A 109 6.08 -9.51 11.29
C SER A 109 4.93 -9.77 12.26
N GLY A 110 4.75 -11.01 12.65
CA GLY A 110 3.72 -11.40 13.61
C GLY A 110 3.89 -12.84 14.03
N GLU A 111 2.89 -13.35 14.71
CA GLU A 111 2.82 -14.77 15.05
C GLU A 111 1.80 -15.45 14.15
N ALA A 112 2.24 -16.49 13.46
CA ALA A 112 1.39 -17.28 12.59
C ALA A 112 0.44 -18.15 13.40
N ILE A 113 -0.80 -18.24 12.95
CA ILE A 113 -1.87 -19.03 13.59
C ILE A 113 -2.57 -19.91 12.57
N LYS A 114 -3.20 -20.95 13.10
CA LYS A 114 -4.05 -21.87 12.34
C LYS A 114 -5.38 -22.11 13.06
#